data_d2dd1d5d2de94c2cce7e01d6f916d99c
#
_entry.id   d2dd1d5d2de94c2cce7e01d6f916d99c
#
_cell.length_a   1.000
_cell.length_b   1.000
_cell.length_c   1.000
_cell.angle_alpha   90.00
_cell.angle_beta   90.00
_cell.angle_gamma   90.00
#
_symmetry.space_group_name_H-M   'P 1'
#
loop_
_entity.id
_entity.type
_entity.pdbx_description
1 polymer ?
#
loop_
_entity_poly.entity_id
_entity_poly.type
_entity_poly.pdbx_seq_one_letter_code
_entity_poly.pdbx_strand_id
1 'polypeptide(L)'
;TYPEAIRLAGGVPVEVLADETQDYKVTVAQLEAARTDKTKALLFCSPSNPTGAVYSREEIEEIGAWLEEHGIWVITDEIYEHLLYGGVQTGSLPVLCPGVQDKCIVVNGVAKTYAMTGWRVGWLIGPPDVVKAATNFQSHATSNVANVAQRAAIAAVEGDLSAVDEMKVAF
;
A
#
# COMPACT_ATOMS: atom_id res chain seq x y z
N THR A 1 6.74 8.34 -8.36
CA THR A 1 7.77 7.52 -7.65
C THR A 1 7.69 6.05 -8.06
N TYR A 2 6.50 5.43 -8.11
CA TYR A 2 6.35 4.01 -8.43
C TYR A 2 6.92 3.59 -9.79
N PRO A 3 6.64 4.31 -10.90
CA PRO A 3 7.20 3.92 -12.20
C PRO A 3 8.74 3.87 -12.20
N GLU A 4 9.38 4.76 -11.46
CA GLU A 4 10.85 4.80 -11.36
C GLU A 4 11.40 3.58 -10.60
N ALA A 5 10.74 3.19 -9.51
CA ALA A 5 11.13 2.00 -8.75
C ALA A 5 10.96 0.72 -9.59
N ILE A 6 9.88 0.63 -10.38
CA ILE A 6 9.64 -0.49 -11.30
C ILE A 6 10.74 -0.58 -12.35
N ARG A 7 11.12 0.56 -12.97
CA ARG A 7 12.21 0.61 -13.97
C ARG A 7 13.55 0.22 -13.38
N LEU A 8 13.86 0.71 -12.17
CA LEU A 8 15.10 0.34 -11.46
C LEU A 8 15.16 -1.16 -11.15
N ALA A 9 14.02 -1.80 -10.91
CA ALA A 9 13.93 -3.24 -10.73
C ALA A 9 13.96 -4.04 -12.05
N GLY A 10 14.11 -3.37 -13.20
CA GLY A 10 14.12 -4.01 -14.52
C GLY A 10 12.72 -4.30 -15.08
N GLY A 11 11.67 -3.80 -14.43
CA GLY A 11 10.29 -3.95 -14.88
C GLY A 11 9.88 -2.86 -15.87
N VAL A 12 8.77 -3.12 -16.56
CA VAL A 12 8.10 -2.16 -17.44
C VAL A 12 6.82 -1.70 -16.75
N PRO A 13 6.72 -0.43 -16.32
CA PRO A 13 5.48 0.07 -15.75
C PRO A 13 4.40 0.22 -16.83
N VAL A 14 3.21 -0.31 -16.54
CA VAL A 14 1.99 -0.11 -17.31
C VAL A 14 1.03 0.67 -16.45
N GLU A 15 0.72 1.90 -16.84
CA GLU A 15 -0.17 2.77 -16.08
C GLU A 15 -1.62 2.53 -16.53
N VAL A 16 -2.48 2.19 -15.58
CA VAL A 16 -3.92 2.10 -15.78
C VAL A 16 -4.55 3.35 -15.18
N LEU A 17 -5.16 4.17 -16.01
CA LEU A 17 -5.66 5.48 -15.63
C LEU A 17 -7.16 5.43 -15.33
N ALA A 18 -7.56 6.18 -14.32
CA ALA A 18 -8.94 6.54 -14.02
C ALA A 18 -9.02 8.05 -13.80
N ASP A 19 -10.09 8.66 -14.25
CA ASP A 19 -10.35 10.09 -14.14
C ASP A 19 -11.53 10.39 -13.19
N GLU A 20 -11.96 11.63 -13.16
CA GLU A 20 -13.07 12.08 -12.32
C GLU A 20 -14.40 11.40 -12.63
N THR A 21 -14.60 10.88 -13.83
CA THR A 21 -15.84 10.17 -14.21
C THR A 21 -15.95 8.79 -13.54
N GLN A 22 -14.83 8.30 -12.99
CA GLN A 22 -14.69 7.03 -12.31
C GLN A 22 -14.26 7.20 -10.83
N ASP A 23 -14.45 8.41 -10.27
CA ASP A 23 -13.96 8.74 -8.93
C ASP A 23 -12.47 8.45 -8.73
N TYR A 24 -11.67 8.53 -9.80
CA TYR A 24 -10.24 8.19 -9.81
C TYR A 24 -9.93 6.76 -9.36
N LYS A 25 -10.87 5.82 -9.54
CA LYS A 25 -10.72 4.41 -9.19
C LYS A 25 -10.71 3.54 -10.43
N VAL A 26 -9.69 2.71 -10.54
CA VAL A 26 -9.54 1.74 -11.62
C VAL A 26 -10.42 0.51 -11.34
N THR A 27 -11.14 0.06 -12.35
CA THR A 27 -11.98 -1.15 -12.29
C THR A 27 -11.20 -2.41 -12.65
N VAL A 28 -11.69 -3.57 -12.23
CA VAL A 28 -11.14 -4.89 -12.63
C VAL A 28 -11.13 -5.05 -14.15
N ALA A 29 -12.15 -4.54 -14.86
CA ALA A 29 -12.19 -4.59 -16.32
C ALA A 29 -11.02 -3.83 -16.99
N GLN A 30 -10.62 -2.69 -16.41
CA GLN A 30 -9.46 -1.93 -16.90
C GLN A 30 -8.14 -2.64 -16.57
N LEU A 31 -8.04 -3.28 -15.38
CA LEU A 31 -6.88 -4.11 -15.03
C LEU A 31 -6.74 -5.29 -15.97
N GLU A 32 -7.84 -5.99 -16.29
CA GLU A 32 -7.84 -7.10 -17.22
C GLU A 32 -7.46 -6.66 -18.66
N ALA A 33 -7.97 -5.52 -19.12
CA ALA A 33 -7.61 -4.99 -20.43
C ALA A 33 -6.12 -4.62 -20.56
N ALA A 34 -5.49 -4.25 -19.45
CA ALA A 34 -4.06 -3.92 -19.40
C ALA A 34 -3.16 -5.14 -19.15
N ARG A 35 -3.73 -6.25 -18.71
CA ARG A 35 -3.00 -7.48 -18.37
C ARG A 35 -2.44 -8.16 -19.62
N THR A 36 -1.26 -8.73 -19.47
CA THR A 36 -0.62 -9.61 -20.47
C THR A 36 0.03 -10.79 -19.77
N ASP A 37 0.51 -11.76 -20.55
CA ASP A 37 1.28 -12.91 -20.02
C ASP A 37 2.58 -12.50 -19.33
N LYS A 38 3.01 -11.24 -19.50
CA LYS A 38 4.19 -10.66 -18.84
C LYS A 38 3.86 -9.91 -17.55
N THR A 39 2.58 -9.74 -17.22
CA THR A 39 2.16 -9.06 -15.99
C THR A 39 2.62 -9.86 -14.78
N LYS A 40 3.40 -9.23 -13.90
CA LYS A 40 3.98 -9.87 -12.70
C LYS A 40 3.35 -9.38 -11.42
N ALA A 41 3.07 -8.09 -11.34
CA ALA A 41 2.57 -7.48 -10.11
C ALA A 41 1.65 -6.30 -10.42
N LEU A 42 0.66 -6.11 -9.55
CA LEU A 42 -0.10 -4.89 -9.41
C LEU A 42 0.53 -4.04 -8.29
N LEU A 43 0.78 -2.77 -8.56
CA LEU A 43 1.07 -1.80 -7.51
C LEU A 43 -0.21 -1.01 -7.26
N PHE A 44 -0.74 -1.12 -6.05
CA PHE A 44 -2.03 -0.60 -5.64
C PHE A 44 -1.86 0.36 -4.47
N CYS A 45 -2.58 1.47 -4.44
CA CYS A 45 -2.52 2.45 -3.37
C CYS A 45 -3.93 2.92 -3.01
N SER A 46 -4.37 2.62 -1.81
CA SER A 46 -5.67 3.06 -1.27
C SER A 46 -5.56 3.30 0.24
N PRO A 47 -5.92 4.49 0.73
CA PRO A 47 -6.33 5.71 -0.01
C PRO A 47 -5.23 6.24 -0.92
N SER A 48 -5.61 6.86 -2.05
CA SER A 48 -4.70 7.26 -3.12
C SER A 48 -4.14 8.67 -2.93
N ASN A 49 -2.91 8.87 -3.34
CA ASN A 49 -2.28 10.19 -3.48
C ASN A 49 -2.06 10.48 -4.99
N PRO A 50 -2.54 11.62 -5.53
CA PRO A 50 -2.98 12.84 -4.82
C PRO A 50 -4.49 12.97 -4.63
N THR A 51 -5.31 12.10 -5.20
CA THR A 51 -6.76 12.30 -5.34
C THR A 51 -7.53 12.12 -4.04
N GLY A 52 -7.00 11.36 -3.08
CA GLY A 52 -7.71 10.93 -1.89
C GLY A 52 -8.78 9.86 -2.15
N ALA A 53 -8.85 9.32 -3.36
CA ALA A 53 -9.80 8.26 -3.70
C ALA A 53 -9.56 7.04 -2.80
N VAL A 54 -10.66 6.49 -2.29
CA VAL A 54 -10.66 5.31 -1.41
C VAL A 54 -11.48 4.21 -2.07
N TYR A 55 -10.88 3.06 -2.23
CA TYR A 55 -11.60 1.88 -2.68
C TYR A 55 -12.45 1.33 -1.54
N SER A 56 -13.71 1.00 -1.83
CA SER A 56 -14.60 0.34 -0.88
C SER A 56 -14.13 -1.09 -0.59
N ARG A 57 -14.71 -1.68 0.44
CA ARG A 57 -14.45 -3.08 0.79
C ARG A 57 -14.73 -4.01 -0.40
N GLU A 58 -15.88 -3.83 -1.05
CA GLU A 58 -16.33 -4.62 -2.18
C GLU A 58 -15.39 -4.47 -3.39
N GLU A 59 -14.97 -3.24 -3.69
CA GLU A 59 -14.02 -2.98 -4.78
C GLU A 59 -12.66 -3.64 -4.52
N ILE A 60 -12.20 -3.65 -3.26
CA ILE A 60 -10.95 -4.35 -2.88
C ILE A 60 -11.13 -5.86 -3.02
N GLU A 61 -12.27 -6.41 -2.61
CA GLU A 61 -12.58 -7.84 -2.74
C GLU A 61 -12.64 -8.27 -4.22
N GLU A 62 -13.20 -7.45 -5.11
CA GLU A 62 -13.19 -7.71 -6.56
C GLU A 62 -11.77 -7.73 -7.14
N ILE A 63 -10.93 -6.74 -6.75
CA ILE A 63 -9.52 -6.71 -7.17
C ILE A 63 -8.77 -7.91 -6.61
N GLY A 64 -9.01 -8.28 -5.35
CA GLY A 64 -8.40 -9.44 -4.72
C GLY A 64 -8.75 -10.75 -5.42
N ALA A 65 -10.01 -10.95 -5.79
CA ALA A 65 -10.46 -12.12 -6.53
C ALA A 65 -9.77 -12.21 -7.91
N TRP A 66 -9.66 -11.09 -8.61
CA TRP A 66 -8.93 -11.01 -9.89
C TRP A 66 -7.44 -11.34 -9.75
N LEU A 67 -6.78 -10.83 -8.69
CA LEU A 67 -5.38 -11.14 -8.39
C LEU A 67 -5.16 -12.63 -8.12
N GLU A 68 -6.06 -13.23 -7.35
CA GLU A 68 -6.03 -14.66 -7.00
C GLU A 68 -6.22 -15.53 -8.25
N GLU A 69 -7.23 -15.23 -9.08
CA GLU A 69 -7.52 -15.94 -10.32
C GLU A 69 -6.30 -16.00 -11.26
N HIS A 70 -5.61 -14.88 -11.40
CA HIS A 70 -4.45 -14.77 -12.30
C HIS A 70 -3.10 -15.07 -11.63
N GLY A 71 -3.08 -15.27 -10.32
CA GLY A 71 -1.87 -15.53 -9.58
C GLY A 71 -0.85 -14.39 -9.63
N ILE A 72 -1.32 -13.15 -9.74
CA ILE A 72 -0.52 -11.92 -9.83
C ILE A 72 -0.10 -11.47 -8.44
N TRP A 73 1.16 -11.04 -8.29
CA TRP A 73 1.62 -10.38 -7.06
C TRP A 73 0.96 -9.02 -6.87
N VAL A 74 0.76 -8.62 -5.63
CA VAL A 74 0.33 -7.26 -5.32
C VAL A 74 1.25 -6.61 -4.29
N ILE A 75 1.61 -5.35 -4.56
CA ILE A 75 2.24 -4.46 -3.60
C ILE A 75 1.17 -3.42 -3.27
N THR A 76 0.62 -3.48 -2.07
CA THR A 76 -0.40 -2.53 -1.60
C THR A 76 0.23 -1.49 -0.69
N ASP A 77 0.13 -0.22 -1.09
CA ASP A 77 0.57 0.93 -0.29
C ASP A 77 -0.62 1.43 0.52
N GLU A 78 -0.58 1.16 1.82
CA GLU A 78 -1.65 1.47 2.77
C GLU A 78 -1.26 2.61 3.74
N ILE A 79 -0.29 3.45 3.34
CA ILE A 79 0.26 4.52 4.18
C ILE A 79 -0.78 5.52 4.71
N TYR A 80 -1.95 5.62 4.05
CA TYR A 80 -3.04 6.52 4.42
C TYR A 80 -4.24 5.81 5.08
N GLU A 81 -4.10 4.55 5.51
CA GLU A 81 -5.19 3.69 5.97
C GLU A 81 -6.11 4.30 7.04
N HIS A 82 -5.56 5.13 7.93
CA HIS A 82 -6.31 5.81 9.00
C HIS A 82 -6.80 7.23 8.63
N LEU A 83 -6.38 7.75 7.48
CA LEU A 83 -6.76 9.10 7.03
C LEU A 83 -7.99 9.03 6.12
N LEU A 84 -9.09 8.55 6.69
CA LEU A 84 -10.39 8.39 6.04
C LEU A 84 -11.34 9.48 6.50
N TYR A 85 -12.10 10.03 5.57
CA TYR A 85 -13.06 11.10 5.78
C TYR A 85 -14.43 10.68 5.28
N GLY A 86 -15.50 11.37 5.73
CA GLY A 86 -16.86 11.16 5.23
C GLY A 86 -17.48 9.80 5.58
N GLY A 87 -16.92 9.05 6.53
CA GLY A 87 -17.45 7.75 6.97
C GLY A 87 -17.21 6.59 5.99
N VAL A 88 -16.30 6.76 5.04
CA VAL A 88 -15.94 5.70 4.08
C VAL A 88 -15.41 4.48 4.82
N GLN A 89 -15.90 3.31 4.43
CA GLN A 89 -15.42 2.02 4.93
C GLN A 89 -14.48 1.38 3.90
N THR A 90 -13.31 0.98 4.35
CA THR A 90 -12.29 0.28 3.55
C THR A 90 -11.60 -0.77 4.41
N GLY A 91 -10.54 -1.39 3.93
CA GLY A 91 -9.74 -2.33 4.72
C GLY A 91 -8.45 -2.71 4.02
N SER A 92 -7.57 -3.38 4.76
CA SER A 92 -6.33 -3.90 4.22
C SER A 92 -6.61 -5.04 3.25
N LEU A 93 -6.00 -4.99 2.07
CA LEU A 93 -6.22 -5.94 0.99
C LEU A 93 -6.00 -7.40 1.43
N PRO A 94 -4.89 -7.79 2.09
CA PRO A 94 -4.69 -9.18 2.50
C PRO A 94 -5.59 -9.63 3.66
N VAL A 95 -6.24 -8.69 4.37
CA VAL A 95 -7.22 -9.02 5.41
C VAL A 95 -8.58 -9.32 4.78
N LEU A 96 -8.98 -8.53 3.77
CA LEU A 96 -10.22 -8.73 3.03
C LEU A 96 -10.14 -9.93 2.08
N CYS A 97 -8.97 -10.17 1.51
CA CYS A 97 -8.71 -11.20 0.49
C CYS A 97 -7.60 -12.17 0.97
N PRO A 98 -7.90 -13.11 1.90
CA PRO A 98 -6.88 -14.03 2.41
C PRO A 98 -6.19 -14.88 1.35
N GLY A 99 -6.84 -15.15 0.22
CA GLY A 99 -6.29 -15.95 -0.89
C GLY A 99 -5.09 -15.33 -1.59
N VAL A 100 -4.87 -14.01 -1.45
CA VAL A 100 -3.70 -13.36 -2.04
C VAL A 100 -2.49 -13.24 -1.10
N GLN A 101 -2.61 -13.64 0.17
CA GLN A 101 -1.59 -13.38 1.20
C GLN A 101 -0.19 -13.85 0.81
N ASP A 102 -0.08 -15.01 0.16
CA ASP A 102 1.20 -15.59 -0.27
C ASP A 102 1.88 -14.80 -1.40
N LYS A 103 1.17 -13.84 -2.00
CA LYS A 103 1.67 -12.98 -3.08
C LYS A 103 1.41 -11.50 -2.80
N CYS A 104 1.11 -11.15 -1.54
CA CYS A 104 0.81 -9.79 -1.14
C CYS A 104 1.96 -9.19 -0.31
N ILE A 105 2.32 -7.97 -0.64
CA ILE A 105 3.28 -7.16 0.11
C ILE A 105 2.55 -5.89 0.51
N VAL A 106 2.31 -5.71 1.81
CA VAL A 106 1.79 -4.46 2.35
C VAL A 106 2.96 -3.53 2.65
N VAL A 107 2.87 -2.30 2.19
CA VAL A 107 3.81 -1.23 2.51
C VAL A 107 3.10 -0.17 3.33
N ASN A 108 3.67 0.20 4.46
CA ASN A 108 3.09 1.17 5.37
C ASN A 108 4.17 1.89 6.19
N GLY A 109 3.79 2.81 7.07
CA GLY A 109 4.73 3.54 7.92
C GLY A 109 4.07 4.57 8.81
N VAL A 110 4.86 5.22 9.64
CA VAL A 110 4.37 6.22 10.60
C VAL A 110 4.22 7.62 10.00
N ALA A 111 4.67 7.82 8.78
CA ALA A 111 4.84 9.16 8.21
C ALA A 111 3.54 9.96 8.10
N LYS A 112 2.42 9.30 7.79
CA LYS A 112 1.14 9.96 7.48
C LYS A 112 0.18 9.91 8.65
N THR A 113 -0.27 8.74 9.03
CA THR A 113 -1.19 8.54 10.16
C THR A 113 -0.75 9.28 11.42
N TYR A 114 0.53 9.19 11.77
CA TYR A 114 1.06 9.75 13.01
C TYR A 114 1.78 11.10 12.83
N ALA A 115 1.65 11.74 11.66
CA ALA A 115 2.34 13.00 11.33
C ALA A 115 3.87 12.95 11.56
N MET A 116 4.49 11.78 11.36
CA MET A 116 5.88 11.49 11.66
C MET A 116 6.78 11.44 10.41
N THR A 117 6.57 12.34 9.44
CA THR A 117 7.32 12.35 8.18
C THR A 117 8.84 12.45 8.38
N GLY A 118 9.30 13.25 9.35
CA GLY A 118 10.71 13.48 9.65
C GLY A 118 11.41 12.29 10.31
N TRP A 119 10.67 11.35 10.89
CA TRP A 119 11.23 10.19 11.59
C TRP A 119 11.75 9.11 10.65
N ARG A 120 11.31 9.09 9.41
CA ARG A 120 11.76 8.19 8.36
C ARG A 120 11.62 6.70 8.71
N VAL A 121 10.47 6.28 9.21
CA VAL A 121 10.14 4.89 9.54
C VAL A 121 9.00 4.38 8.67
N GLY A 122 9.23 3.27 8.01
CA GLY A 122 8.24 2.48 7.30
C GLY A 122 8.59 1.01 7.42
N TRP A 123 7.68 0.16 7.00
CA TRP A 123 7.82 -1.29 7.01
C TRP A 123 7.15 -1.91 5.80
N LEU A 124 7.49 -3.15 5.56
CA LEU A 124 6.73 -4.04 4.69
C LEU A 124 6.32 -5.30 5.46
N ILE A 125 5.15 -5.82 5.12
CA ILE A 125 4.63 -7.09 5.61
C ILE A 125 4.36 -7.96 4.39
N GLY A 126 4.82 -9.21 4.40
CA GLY A 126 4.63 -10.09 3.26
C GLY A 126 5.27 -11.47 3.48
N PRO A 127 5.36 -12.30 2.44
CA PRO A 127 5.97 -13.62 2.52
C PRO A 127 7.40 -13.58 3.08
N PRO A 128 7.80 -14.59 3.89
CA PRO A 128 9.09 -14.56 4.60
C PRO A 128 10.33 -14.44 3.70
N ASP A 129 10.29 -15.02 2.51
CA ASP A 129 11.37 -14.94 1.52
C ASP A 129 11.54 -13.52 0.97
N VAL A 130 10.44 -12.82 0.71
CA VAL A 130 10.44 -11.41 0.29
C VAL A 130 10.97 -10.52 1.41
N VAL A 131 10.49 -10.71 2.65
CA VAL A 131 10.96 -9.97 3.83
C VAL A 131 12.46 -10.17 4.03
N LYS A 132 12.94 -11.41 3.88
CA LYS A 132 14.36 -11.74 3.97
C LYS A 132 15.18 -11.04 2.89
N ALA A 133 14.70 -11.05 1.65
CA ALA A 133 15.37 -10.38 0.53
C ALA A 133 15.42 -8.86 0.75
N ALA A 134 14.33 -8.24 1.18
CA ALA A 134 14.25 -6.81 1.50
C ALA A 134 15.20 -6.43 2.66
N THR A 135 15.26 -7.26 3.71
CA THR A 135 16.18 -7.06 4.84
C THR A 135 17.64 -7.10 4.39
N ASN A 136 18.01 -8.08 3.55
CA ASN A 136 19.36 -8.16 2.98
C ASN A 136 19.68 -6.93 2.13
N PHE A 137 18.76 -6.54 1.25
CA PHE A 137 18.94 -5.36 0.42
C PHE A 137 19.14 -4.09 1.27
N GLN A 138 18.25 -3.87 2.27
CA GLN A 138 18.33 -2.72 3.15
C GLN A 138 19.65 -2.68 3.93
N SER A 139 20.14 -3.83 4.43
CA SER A 139 21.38 -3.90 5.21
C SER A 139 22.61 -3.40 4.44
N HIS A 140 22.60 -3.56 3.11
CA HIS A 140 23.67 -3.09 2.24
C HIS A 140 23.43 -1.69 1.66
N ALA A 141 22.16 -1.26 1.54
CA ALA A 141 21.82 0.04 0.97
C ALA A 141 21.86 1.17 2.02
N THR A 142 21.20 0.98 3.18
CA THR A 142 21.01 2.02 4.20
C THR A 142 21.29 1.54 5.63
N SER A 143 21.70 0.29 5.80
CA SER A 143 21.84 -0.42 7.07
C SER A 143 20.49 -0.66 7.75
N ASN A 144 20.01 0.28 8.55
CA ASN A 144 18.73 0.19 9.26
C ASN A 144 18.22 1.57 9.65
N VAL A 145 16.96 1.62 10.06
CA VAL A 145 16.35 2.83 10.62
C VAL A 145 17.01 3.16 11.97
N ALA A 146 17.21 4.46 12.25
CA ALA A 146 17.77 4.90 13.52
C ALA A 146 16.99 4.36 14.73
N ASN A 147 17.68 3.87 15.75
CA ASN A 147 17.07 3.24 16.91
C ASN A 147 16.04 4.13 17.62
N VAL A 148 16.34 5.42 17.76
CA VAL A 148 15.41 6.38 18.37
C VAL A 148 14.11 6.49 17.56
N ALA A 149 14.22 6.47 16.22
CA ALA A 149 13.06 6.52 15.35
C ALA A 149 12.21 5.24 15.42
N GLN A 150 12.86 4.06 15.52
CA GLN A 150 12.15 2.80 15.74
C GLN A 150 11.39 2.79 17.07
N ARG A 151 11.99 3.28 18.15
CA ARG A 151 11.31 3.38 19.46
C ARG A 151 10.12 4.33 19.43
N ALA A 152 10.25 5.47 18.74
CA ALA A 152 9.14 6.39 18.54
C ALA A 152 8.01 5.76 17.70
N ALA A 153 8.36 5.02 16.65
CA ALA A 153 7.40 4.31 15.81
C ALA A 153 6.63 3.23 16.61
N ILE A 154 7.31 2.45 17.46
CA ILE A 154 6.67 1.47 18.33
C ILE A 154 5.63 2.16 19.23
N ALA A 155 6.02 3.24 19.91
CA ALA A 155 5.12 3.99 20.77
C ALA A 155 3.90 4.56 20.02
N ALA A 156 4.09 4.99 18.77
CA ALA A 156 3.01 5.49 17.93
C ALA A 156 2.03 4.36 17.54
N VAL A 157 2.55 3.20 17.11
CA VAL A 157 1.73 2.07 16.62
C VAL A 157 1.02 1.34 17.78
N GLU A 158 1.65 1.25 18.96
CA GLU A 158 1.06 0.64 20.15
C GLU A 158 0.12 1.61 20.92
N GLY A 159 0.18 2.91 20.62
CA GLY A 159 -0.69 3.93 21.20
C GLY A 159 -2.12 3.88 20.67
N ASP A 160 -2.99 4.65 21.28
CA ASP A 160 -4.33 4.88 20.76
C ASP A 160 -4.31 5.88 19.57
N LEU A 161 -5.39 5.92 18.81
CA LEU A 161 -5.52 6.82 17.66
C LEU A 161 -6.21 8.14 17.98
N SER A 162 -6.41 8.49 19.25
CA SER A 162 -7.14 9.71 19.66
C SER A 162 -6.52 10.98 19.07
N ALA A 163 -5.19 11.11 19.11
CA ALA A 163 -4.48 12.22 18.51
C ALA A 163 -4.63 12.26 16.96
N VAL A 164 -4.75 11.10 16.31
CA VAL A 164 -5.01 11.01 14.87
C VAL A 164 -6.42 11.51 14.56
N ASP A 165 -7.41 11.12 15.36
CA ASP A 165 -8.80 11.58 15.21
C ASP A 165 -8.93 13.08 15.45
N GLU A 166 -8.25 13.63 16.45
CA GLU A 166 -8.18 15.09 16.66
C GLU A 166 -7.56 15.82 15.44
N MET A 167 -6.47 15.32 14.91
CA MET A 167 -5.84 15.89 13.70
C MET A 167 -6.77 15.82 12.48
N LYS A 168 -7.50 14.72 12.29
CA LYS A 168 -8.48 14.57 11.19
C LYS A 168 -9.60 15.59 11.26
N VAL A 169 -10.03 15.99 12.45
CA VAL A 169 -11.06 17.03 12.62
C VAL A 169 -10.53 18.42 12.22
N ALA A 170 -9.23 18.65 12.40
CA ALA A 170 -8.58 19.93 12.05
C ALA A 170 -8.32 20.07 10.55
N PHE A 171 -8.29 19.01 9.78
CA PHE A 171 -8.08 18.98 8.33
C PHE A 171 -9.40 18.94 7.57
#